data_f689d1f53e9fc4380632f97b5f745798
#
_entry.id   f689d1f53e9fc4380632f97b5f745798
#
_cell.length_a   1.000
_cell.length_b   1.000
_cell.length_c   1.000
_cell.angle_alpha   90.00
_cell.angle_beta   90.00
_cell.angle_gamma   90.00
#
_symmetry.space_group_name_H-M   'P 1'
#
loop_
_entity.id
_entity.type
_entity.pdbx_description
1 polymer ?
#
loop_
_entity_poly.entity_id
_entity_poly.type
_entity_poly.pdbx_seq_one_letter_code
_entity_poly.pdbx_strand_id
1 'polypeptide(L)'
;MIGDEDAAFSGGSYVLVQKYLHDMQGWNSLSVETQEKIIGRHKQSNIELDEAVKPSSSHSSLTTITDEQGNEVKILRDNMPFGRPGLREFGTYFIGYARSRSRSSRCWKTCLSAARPATTIGCSILATR
;
A
#
# COMPACT_ATOMS: atom_id res chain seq x y z
N MET A 1 -9.21 2.98 15.93
CA MET A 1 -8.76 3.87 17.04
C MET A 1 -8.10 3.03 18.11
N ILE A 2 -7.09 3.57 18.77
CA ILE A 2 -6.38 2.94 19.89
C ILE A 2 -7.33 2.89 21.10
N GLY A 3 -7.41 1.76 21.75
CA GLY A 3 -8.19 1.57 22.98
C GLY A 3 -7.30 1.58 24.23
N ASP A 4 -7.69 0.79 25.20
CA ASP A 4 -7.01 0.73 26.49
C ASP A 4 -5.64 0.02 26.44
N GLU A 5 -5.33 -0.64 25.30
CA GLU A 5 -4.03 -1.28 25.06
C GLU A 5 -2.85 -0.31 25.04
N ASP A 6 -3.12 0.98 24.81
CA ASP A 6 -2.13 2.06 24.92
C ASP A 6 -2.84 3.30 25.49
N ALA A 7 -2.96 3.36 26.80
CA ALA A 7 -3.70 4.39 27.50
C ALA A 7 -3.20 5.83 27.21
N ALA A 8 -1.90 5.99 26.88
CA ALA A 8 -1.33 7.29 26.54
C ALA A 8 -1.91 7.85 25.24
N PHE A 9 -2.36 7.00 24.33
CA PHE A 9 -2.89 7.37 23.00
C PHE A 9 -4.32 6.87 22.80
N SER A 10 -5.04 6.56 23.87
CA SER A 10 -6.43 6.11 23.80
C SER A 10 -7.30 7.13 23.04
N GLY A 11 -8.12 6.64 22.10
CA GLY A 11 -8.91 7.46 21.20
C GLY A 11 -8.16 7.97 19.96
N GLY A 12 -6.83 7.84 19.92
CA GLY A 12 -6.00 8.21 18.78
C GLY A 12 -5.84 7.11 17.75
N SER A 13 -4.84 7.27 16.89
CA SER A 13 -4.47 6.28 15.87
C SER A 13 -2.97 6.30 15.62
N TYR A 14 -2.40 5.15 15.30
CA TYR A 14 -1.06 5.13 14.68
C TYR A 14 -1.18 5.51 13.22
N VAL A 15 -0.32 6.44 12.79
CA VAL A 15 -0.27 6.92 11.41
C VAL A 15 1.05 6.47 10.80
N LEU A 16 0.96 5.81 9.66
CA LEU A 16 2.11 5.42 8.84
C LEU A 16 2.11 6.27 7.58
N VAL A 17 3.21 6.98 7.33
CA VAL A 17 3.41 7.75 6.10
C VAL A 17 4.62 7.20 5.36
N GLN A 18 4.44 6.93 4.07
CA GLN A 18 5.52 6.45 3.20
C GLN A 18 5.55 7.27 1.92
N LYS A 19 6.75 7.61 1.45
CA LYS A 19 6.97 8.19 0.13
C LYS A 19 7.55 7.13 -0.78
N TYR A 20 6.89 6.88 -1.90
CA TYR A 20 7.35 5.99 -2.95
C TYR A 20 7.74 6.81 -4.18
N LEU A 21 8.90 6.50 -4.77
CA LEU A 21 9.26 6.96 -6.11
C LEU A 21 9.02 5.83 -7.10
N HIS A 22 8.41 6.16 -8.23
CA HIS A 22 8.10 5.20 -9.27
C HIS A 22 9.13 5.25 -10.40
N ASP A 23 9.66 4.10 -10.78
CA ASP A 23 10.40 3.95 -12.03
C ASP A 23 9.41 3.92 -13.21
N MET A 24 9.04 5.11 -13.67
CA MET A 24 8.11 5.26 -14.78
C MET A 24 8.69 4.76 -16.12
N GLN A 25 10.01 4.77 -16.28
CA GLN A 25 10.64 4.26 -17.49
C GLN A 25 10.52 2.72 -17.54
N GLY A 26 10.88 2.05 -16.47
CA GLY A 26 10.70 0.62 -16.34
C GLY A 26 9.23 0.22 -16.46
N TRP A 27 8.32 0.95 -15.79
CA TRP A 27 6.89 0.68 -15.86
C TRP A 27 6.32 0.79 -17.28
N ASN A 28 6.68 1.84 -18.01
CA ASN A 28 6.18 2.06 -19.38
C ASN A 28 6.78 1.10 -20.41
N SER A 29 7.88 0.43 -20.08
CA SER A 29 8.47 -0.61 -20.94
C SER A 29 7.71 -1.95 -20.86
N LEU A 30 6.86 -2.14 -19.85
CA LEU A 30 6.10 -3.36 -19.66
C LEU A 30 4.85 -3.38 -20.56
N SER A 31 4.48 -4.56 -21.04
CA SER A 31 3.21 -4.76 -21.73
C SER A 31 2.03 -4.48 -20.77
N VAL A 32 0.89 -4.06 -21.34
CA VAL A 32 -0.33 -3.80 -20.56
C VAL A 32 -0.74 -5.04 -19.74
N GLU A 33 -0.66 -6.22 -20.33
CA GLU A 33 -0.97 -7.47 -19.66
C GLU A 33 -0.07 -7.73 -18.44
N THR A 34 1.22 -7.43 -18.57
CA THR A 34 2.17 -7.53 -17.45
C THR A 34 1.85 -6.52 -16.35
N GLN A 35 1.52 -5.28 -16.72
CA GLN A 35 1.09 -4.25 -15.77
C GLN A 35 -0.17 -4.67 -15.01
N GLU A 36 -1.16 -5.22 -15.71
CA GLU A 36 -2.41 -5.73 -15.12
C GLU A 36 -2.15 -6.86 -14.12
N LYS A 37 -1.28 -7.83 -14.47
CA LYS A 37 -0.88 -8.91 -13.57
C LYS A 37 -0.14 -8.43 -12.32
N ILE A 38 0.72 -7.41 -12.46
CA ILE A 38 1.44 -6.82 -11.32
C ILE A 38 0.46 -6.12 -10.37
N ILE A 39 -0.50 -5.36 -10.90
CA ILE A 39 -1.51 -4.65 -10.10
C ILE A 39 -2.59 -5.61 -9.60
N GLY A 40 -2.98 -6.61 -10.39
CA GLY A 40 -4.10 -7.52 -10.14
C GLY A 40 -5.44 -6.96 -10.60
N ARG A 41 -5.44 -5.96 -11.48
CA ARG A 41 -6.65 -5.30 -12.02
C ARG A 41 -6.47 -4.95 -13.49
N HIS A 42 -7.57 -4.94 -14.23
CA HIS A 42 -7.60 -4.45 -15.61
C HIS A 42 -7.34 -2.95 -15.68
N LYS A 43 -6.46 -2.53 -16.59
CA LYS A 43 -6.01 -1.14 -16.70
C LYS A 43 -7.13 -0.18 -17.11
N GLN A 44 -8.02 -0.59 -18.00
CA GLN A 44 -9.08 0.27 -18.54
C GLN A 44 -10.32 0.30 -17.65
N SER A 45 -10.78 -0.87 -17.21
CA SER A 45 -12.03 -0.99 -16.43
C SER A 45 -11.83 -0.87 -14.93
N ASN A 46 -10.59 -1.01 -14.45
CA ASN A 46 -10.24 -1.11 -13.03
C ASN A 46 -10.97 -2.26 -12.30
N ILE A 47 -11.49 -3.23 -13.05
CA ILE A 47 -12.07 -4.44 -12.48
C ILE A 47 -10.95 -5.36 -12.04
N GLU A 48 -11.09 -6.01 -10.90
CA GLU A 48 -10.12 -6.97 -10.38
C GLU A 48 -10.02 -8.19 -11.30
N LEU A 49 -8.81 -8.69 -11.52
CA LEU A 49 -8.59 -9.90 -12.31
C LEU A 49 -9.23 -11.11 -11.61
N ASP A 50 -9.70 -12.05 -12.43
CA ASP A 50 -10.25 -13.31 -11.94
C ASP A 50 -9.22 -14.05 -11.07
N GLU A 51 -9.66 -14.66 -9.96
CA GLU A 51 -8.78 -15.38 -9.04
C GLU A 51 -7.95 -16.49 -9.73
N ALA A 52 -8.48 -17.07 -10.81
CA ALA A 52 -7.77 -18.06 -11.62
C ALA A 52 -6.59 -17.50 -12.41
N VAL A 53 -6.57 -16.19 -12.66
CA VAL A 53 -5.56 -15.50 -13.49
C VAL A 53 -4.70 -14.56 -12.67
N LYS A 54 -5.23 -14.04 -11.56
CA LYS A 54 -4.58 -13.09 -10.68
C LYS A 54 -3.40 -13.73 -9.94
N PRO A 55 -2.17 -13.25 -10.14
CA PRO A 55 -1.03 -13.78 -9.39
C PRO A 55 -1.17 -13.51 -7.89
N SER A 56 -0.80 -14.47 -7.05
CA SER A 56 -0.73 -14.27 -5.60
C SER A 56 0.27 -13.19 -5.18
N SER A 57 1.22 -12.87 -6.07
CA SER A 57 2.18 -11.78 -5.93
C SER A 57 1.68 -10.42 -6.43
N SER A 58 0.44 -10.35 -6.93
CA SER A 58 -0.14 -9.07 -7.38
C SER A 58 -0.32 -8.10 -6.22
N HIS A 59 -0.31 -6.80 -6.53
CA HIS A 59 -0.47 -5.76 -5.52
C HIS A 59 -1.80 -5.90 -4.76
N SER A 60 -2.89 -6.18 -5.45
CA SER A 60 -4.21 -6.38 -4.83
C SER A 60 -4.21 -7.58 -3.87
N SER A 61 -3.62 -8.72 -4.26
CA SER A 61 -3.52 -9.90 -3.39
C SER A 61 -2.67 -9.66 -2.15
N LEU A 62 -1.51 -9.01 -2.31
CA LEU A 62 -0.58 -8.76 -1.21
C LEU A 62 -1.09 -7.69 -0.23
N THR A 63 -1.97 -6.80 -0.63
CA THR A 63 -2.50 -5.74 0.25
C THR A 63 -3.75 -6.14 1.02
N THR A 64 -4.32 -7.31 0.77
CA THR A 64 -5.39 -7.89 1.55
C THR A 64 -4.82 -8.52 2.82
N ILE A 65 -5.18 -8.00 3.98
CA ILE A 65 -4.72 -8.50 5.29
C ILE A 65 -5.88 -9.25 5.93
N THR A 66 -5.62 -10.49 6.34
CA THR A 66 -6.59 -11.29 7.09
C THR A 66 -6.16 -11.46 8.55
N ASP A 67 -7.12 -11.60 9.45
CA ASP A 67 -6.90 -11.98 10.84
C ASP A 67 -6.67 -13.50 10.98
N GLU A 68 -6.47 -13.95 12.21
CA GLU A 68 -6.28 -15.39 12.52
C GLU A 68 -7.54 -16.23 12.24
N GLN A 69 -8.69 -15.60 12.14
CA GLN A 69 -9.97 -16.22 11.81
C GLN A 69 -10.29 -16.17 10.30
N GLY A 70 -9.40 -15.59 9.48
CA GLY A 70 -9.57 -15.47 8.04
C GLY A 70 -10.45 -14.29 7.58
N ASN A 71 -10.86 -13.39 8.49
CA ASN A 71 -11.62 -12.21 8.12
C ASN A 71 -10.70 -11.11 7.62
N GLU A 72 -11.16 -10.36 6.61
CA GLU A 72 -10.40 -9.21 6.09
C GLU A 72 -10.31 -8.09 7.14
N VAL A 73 -9.08 -7.69 7.47
CA VAL A 73 -8.80 -6.57 8.35
C VAL A 73 -8.66 -5.30 7.53
N LYS A 74 -9.68 -4.46 7.57
CA LYS A 74 -9.67 -3.16 6.89
C LYS A 74 -8.80 -2.15 7.64
N ILE A 75 -7.96 -1.46 6.89
CA ILE A 75 -7.14 -0.33 7.35
C ILE A 75 -7.60 0.90 6.57
N LEU A 76 -7.83 2.00 7.27
CA LEU A 76 -8.04 3.28 6.59
C LEU A 76 -6.71 3.71 5.97
N ARG A 77 -6.68 3.79 4.64
CA ARG A 77 -5.48 4.15 3.89
C ARG A 77 -5.84 4.97 2.67
N ASP A 78 -4.92 5.82 2.28
CA ASP A 78 -5.02 6.61 1.06
C ASP A 78 -3.68 6.69 0.35
N ASN A 79 -3.72 6.93 -0.95
CA ASN A 79 -2.58 7.11 -1.83
C ASN A 79 -2.71 8.44 -2.56
N MET A 80 -1.81 9.37 -2.28
CA MET A 80 -1.75 10.68 -2.92
C MET A 80 -0.63 10.69 -3.98
N PRO A 81 -0.96 10.64 -5.27
CA PRO A 81 0.06 10.74 -6.32
C PRO A 81 0.67 12.14 -6.35
N PHE A 82 1.96 12.21 -6.63
CA PHE A 82 2.66 13.46 -6.87
C PHE A 82 3.58 13.35 -8.09
N GLY A 83 3.89 14.49 -8.70
CA GLY A 83 4.81 14.54 -9.83
C GLY A 83 5.56 15.85 -9.89
N ARG A 84 6.83 15.76 -10.28
CA ARG A 84 7.71 16.89 -10.62
C ARG A 84 8.25 16.67 -12.02
N PRO A 85 7.50 17.07 -13.08
CA PRO A 85 7.86 16.76 -14.46
C PRO A 85 9.26 17.27 -14.85
N GLY A 86 9.67 18.43 -14.36
CA GLY A 86 11.00 19.01 -14.63
C GLY A 86 12.15 18.17 -14.07
N LEU A 87 11.92 17.38 -13.03
CA LEU A 87 12.89 16.45 -12.45
C LEU A 87 12.64 14.99 -12.85
N ARG A 88 11.62 14.73 -13.67
CA ARG A 88 11.13 13.38 -14.01
C ARG A 88 10.88 12.52 -12.78
N GLU A 89 10.51 13.14 -11.66
CA GLU A 89 10.19 12.48 -10.40
C GLU A 89 8.68 12.30 -10.31
N PHE A 90 8.24 11.05 -10.22
CA PHE A 90 6.84 10.69 -10.03
C PHE A 90 6.74 9.68 -8.89
N GLY A 91 5.69 9.77 -8.12
CA GLY A 91 5.56 8.90 -6.97
C GLY A 91 4.21 8.99 -6.30
N THR A 92 4.15 8.38 -5.13
CA THR A 92 2.95 8.34 -4.30
C THR A 92 3.32 8.50 -2.84
N TYR A 93 2.59 9.35 -2.13
CA TYR A 93 2.55 9.33 -0.68
C TYR A 93 1.44 8.37 -0.24
N PHE A 94 1.83 7.33 0.47
CA PHE A 94 0.90 6.45 1.16
C PHE A 94 0.71 6.95 2.59
N ILE A 95 -0.53 7.04 3.04
CA ILE A 95 -0.89 7.26 4.43
C ILE A 95 -1.81 6.16 4.91
N GLY A 96 -1.52 5.59 6.05
CA GLY A 96 -2.32 4.52 6.64
C GLY A 96 -2.56 4.76 8.13
N TYR A 97 -3.77 4.49 8.58
CA TYR A 97 -4.20 4.63 9.97
C TYR A 97 -4.50 3.25 10.55
N ALA A 98 -3.92 2.94 11.69
CA ALA A 98 -4.12 1.65 12.34
C ALA A 98 -4.27 1.79 13.86
N ARG A 99 -5.04 0.85 14.44
CA ARG A 99 -5.23 0.75 15.88
C ARG A 99 -3.95 0.34 16.62
N SER A 100 -3.08 -0.45 16.01
CA SER A 100 -1.87 -0.96 16.66
C SER A 100 -0.65 -0.88 15.75
N ARG A 101 0.54 -0.75 16.35
CA ARG A 101 1.82 -0.75 15.63
C ARG A 101 2.06 -2.06 14.85
N SER A 102 1.63 -3.20 15.38
CA SER A 102 1.80 -4.50 14.74
C SER A 102 1.00 -4.62 13.44
N ARG A 103 -0.23 -4.10 13.40
CA ARG A 103 -1.07 -4.05 12.20
C ARG A 103 -0.48 -3.10 11.15
N SER A 104 -0.03 -1.93 11.60
CA SER A 104 0.69 -0.97 10.76
C SER A 104 1.94 -1.61 10.15
N SER A 105 2.76 -2.30 10.95
CA SER A 105 4.00 -2.95 10.50
C SER A 105 3.76 -4.09 9.51
N ARG A 106 2.68 -4.85 9.64
CA ARG A 106 2.31 -5.90 8.67
C ARG A 106 1.92 -5.29 7.33
N CYS A 107 1.08 -4.28 7.33
CA CYS A 107 0.66 -3.60 6.12
C CYS A 107 1.86 -3.07 5.32
N TRP A 108 2.80 -2.36 5.97
CA TRP A 108 3.92 -1.77 5.25
C TRP A 108 4.91 -2.81 4.72
N LYS A 109 5.17 -3.89 5.45
CA LYS A 109 6.01 -5.00 4.95
C LYS A 109 5.43 -5.61 3.69
N THR A 110 4.13 -5.82 3.67
CA THR A 110 3.41 -6.35 2.52
C THR A 110 3.40 -5.36 1.35
N CYS A 111 3.15 -4.08 1.62
CA CYS A 111 3.21 -3.03 0.60
C CYS A 111 4.62 -2.88 0.01
N LEU A 112 5.68 -2.98 0.81
CA LEU A 112 7.06 -2.97 0.31
C LEU A 112 7.36 -4.19 -0.59
N SER A 113 6.84 -5.36 -0.24
CA SER A 113 7.02 -6.56 -1.05
C SER A 113 6.27 -6.46 -2.39
N ALA A 114 5.12 -5.79 -2.40
CA ALA A 114 4.31 -5.55 -3.60
C ALA A 114 4.84 -4.40 -4.48
N ALA A 115 5.60 -3.48 -3.90
CA ALA A 115 6.05 -2.24 -4.57
C ALA A 115 7.29 -2.43 -5.48
N ARG A 116 7.51 -3.59 -6.05
CA ARG A 116 8.47 -3.75 -7.15
C ARG A 116 7.80 -3.34 -8.47
N PRO A 117 8.24 -2.28 -9.13
CA PRO A 117 9.52 -1.58 -9.19
C PRO A 117 9.58 -0.20 -8.49
N ALA A 118 8.91 0.02 -7.39
CA ALA A 118 8.97 1.30 -6.69
C ALA A 118 10.09 1.32 -5.63
N THR A 119 10.81 2.43 -5.53
CA THR A 119 11.81 2.66 -4.49
C THR A 119 11.20 3.49 -3.36
N THR A 120 11.23 2.96 -2.14
CA THR A 120 10.79 3.69 -0.96
C THR A 120 11.93 4.59 -0.46
N ILE A 121 11.67 5.89 -0.33
CA ILE A 121 12.68 6.87 0.11
C ILE A 121 12.52 7.26 1.58
N GLY A 122 11.36 7.12 2.15
CA GLY A 122 11.14 7.47 3.55
C GLY A 122 9.92 6.79 4.14
N CYS A 123 10.04 6.44 5.41
CA CYS A 123 8.95 5.89 6.19
C CYS A 123 8.96 6.53 7.58
N SER A 124 7.82 7.04 8.01
CA SER A 124 7.62 7.58 9.35
C SER A 124 6.38 6.97 9.98
N ILE A 125 6.51 6.55 11.23
CA ILE A 125 5.38 6.07 12.04
C ILE A 125 5.19 7.07 13.16
N LEU A 126 4.00 7.66 13.21
CA LEU A 126 3.59 8.63 14.21
C LEU A 126 2.38 8.09 14.96
N ALA A 127 2.33 8.32 16.27
CA ALA A 127 1.13 8.14 17.05
C ALA A 127 0.50 9.53 17.29
N THR A 128 -0.78 9.68 16.99
CA THR A 128 -1.53 10.93 17.17
C THR A 128 -2.72 10.70 18.08
N ARG A 129 -3.03 11.69 18.89
CA ARG A 129 -4.31 11.80 19.62
C ARG A 129 -5.39 12.42 18.74
#